data_91e549e9ab8f885eebf43bf589f90a94
#
_entry.id   91e549e9ab8f885eebf43bf589f90a94
#
_cell.length_a   1.000
_cell.length_b   1.000
_cell.length_c   1.000
_cell.angle_alpha   90.00
_cell.angle_beta   90.00
_cell.angle_gamma   90.00
#
_symmetry.space_group_name_H-M   'P 1'
#
loop_
_entity.id
_entity.type
_entity.pdbx_description
1 polymer ?
#
loop_
_entity_poly.entity_id
_entity_poly.type
_entity_poly.pdbx_seq_one_letter_code
_entity_poly.pdbx_strand_id
1 'polypeptide(L)'
;MGIATTRTGDRVLAAVGAGGNAKPEFESHDGVCNGGVLFLLPALLSQGLLKTKELYQIPATHYYGLESVLLTLAFMALARIKNPEQLKQCKPGEIGRLIGLDRTPEVRCLREKIKLLSGQNHAQELNRKLVDHWYAPNETEDRTEELFLYIDGHVRVYFGELANLPAKFVSRQKLCLNATTEYWVNDLQGLPVLMVTGELTEKLQTAIEGQIIPQLQQTILLPTPSQEPVSNESKPAEPAQSIVPGTEQPTGAVAESKEPAALPPLCTLIFDREAYDIPFFERLWDKYRIAMLTYRKNVKDNWEVNCFENIEVTVLEQKITMNLCEKKVTLGGVPFREIRRLTESGHQTAIITNNQQITTEQAAGRMFGRWCQENFFRYMIADYDFDKMIEYGVQAIDEKKEVINPQYRKLNHQLKKQKEKTVRLEAKLLEIVETAMATPVDQLPKTRIKECDLIEKINASRSKHKELFNEREGVTRKITLKDMPGQQRYNQLKPESKMLMNIIKMICYRAETAIANLLSEYGVSEAEKRMVVKQIIDNNADILPDTENNTLTITLHSLSAPRFNKAAQKLAQLLTSTDTFFPNTKMKMIFKTTAL
;
A
#
# COMPACT_ATOMS: atom_id res chain seq x y z
N MET A 1 -26.06 -0.02 31.34
CA MET A 1 -27.13 -0.19 30.32
C MET A 1 -28.14 0.90 30.57
N GLY A 2 -28.83 1.42 29.61
CA GLY A 2 -29.86 2.42 29.78
C GLY A 2 -29.51 3.80 29.29
N ILE A 3 -28.88 3.87 28.11
CA ILE A 3 -28.89 5.12 27.37
C ILE A 3 -30.26 5.22 26.75
N ALA A 4 -31.08 6.14 27.28
CA ALA A 4 -32.38 6.45 26.73
C ALA A 4 -32.24 6.78 25.25
N THR A 5 -32.91 6.04 24.41
CA THR A 5 -33.01 6.34 23.00
C THR A 5 -34.19 7.29 22.82
N THR A 6 -33.98 8.46 22.22
CA THR A 6 -35.04 9.43 21.95
C THR A 6 -35.92 8.98 20.78
N ARG A 7 -35.37 8.11 19.88
CA ARG A 7 -36.04 7.62 18.66
C ARG A 7 -36.53 6.18 18.78
N THR A 8 -37.18 5.84 19.88
CA THR A 8 -37.67 4.47 20.12
C THR A 8 -38.74 4.07 19.10
N GLY A 9 -39.64 4.99 18.72
CA GLY A 9 -40.70 4.72 17.73
C GLY A 9 -40.13 4.31 16.36
N ASP A 10 -39.16 5.06 15.84
CA ASP A 10 -38.50 4.78 14.56
C ASP A 10 -37.80 3.41 14.57
N ARG A 11 -37.20 3.05 15.71
CA ARG A 11 -36.53 1.75 15.86
C ARG A 11 -37.51 0.58 15.87
N VAL A 12 -38.66 0.76 16.52
CA VAL A 12 -39.72 -0.24 16.51
C VAL A 12 -40.29 -0.41 15.10
N LEU A 13 -40.59 0.70 14.42
CA LEU A 13 -41.07 0.65 13.03
C LEU A 13 -40.06 -0.03 12.10
N ALA A 14 -38.78 0.29 12.24
CA ALA A 14 -37.71 -0.37 11.45
C ALA A 14 -37.61 -1.87 11.80
N ALA A 15 -37.79 -2.25 13.07
CA ALA A 15 -37.70 -3.65 13.49
C ALA A 15 -38.86 -4.52 12.93
N VAL A 16 -40.04 -3.94 12.70
CA VAL A 16 -41.17 -4.61 12.06
C VAL A 16 -41.22 -4.42 10.53
N GLY A 17 -40.21 -3.79 9.95
CA GLY A 17 -40.13 -3.55 8.51
C GLY A 17 -41.06 -2.45 7.98
N ALA A 18 -41.73 -1.70 8.86
CA ALA A 18 -42.65 -0.60 8.52
C ALA A 18 -42.00 0.79 8.54
N GLY A 19 -40.74 0.88 9.00
CA GLY A 19 -39.97 2.12 9.05
C GLY A 19 -38.95 2.23 7.89
N GLY A 20 -38.32 3.40 7.78
CA GLY A 20 -37.24 3.69 6.83
C GLY A 20 -35.89 3.90 7.53
N ASN A 21 -34.86 4.19 6.74
CA ASN A 21 -33.59 4.61 7.29
C ASN A 21 -33.75 5.91 8.09
N ALA A 22 -33.20 5.95 9.30
CA ALA A 22 -33.25 7.14 10.14
C ALA A 22 -32.52 8.31 9.47
N LYS A 23 -33.21 9.43 9.30
CA LYS A 23 -32.61 10.66 8.78
C LYS A 23 -31.80 11.35 9.90
N PRO A 24 -30.68 11.98 9.57
CA PRO A 24 -29.96 12.80 10.53
C PRO A 24 -30.83 13.98 10.99
N GLU A 25 -30.92 14.14 12.29
CA GLU A 25 -31.55 15.28 12.97
C GLU A 25 -30.60 15.73 14.07
N PHE A 26 -30.27 16.99 14.09
CA PHE A 26 -29.33 17.54 15.05
C PHE A 26 -30.08 18.32 16.14
N GLU A 27 -29.64 18.16 17.36
CA GLU A 27 -30.01 18.94 18.52
C GLU A 27 -28.82 19.78 18.95
N SER A 28 -29.06 20.89 19.64
CA SER A 28 -27.97 21.70 20.21
C SER A 28 -27.25 20.95 21.31
N HIS A 29 -25.94 20.78 21.15
CA HIS A 29 -25.09 20.09 22.12
C HIS A 29 -23.77 20.84 22.28
N ASP A 30 -23.40 21.12 23.52
CA ASP A 30 -22.10 21.68 23.87
C ASP A 30 -21.09 20.57 24.18
N GLY A 31 -19.85 20.77 23.78
CA GLY A 31 -18.71 19.93 24.15
C GLY A 31 -18.83 18.46 23.73
N VAL A 32 -19.35 18.16 22.55
CA VAL A 32 -19.46 16.78 22.02
C VAL A 32 -18.07 16.20 21.85
N CYS A 33 -17.85 15.04 22.47
CA CYS A 33 -16.57 14.34 22.45
C CYS A 33 -16.18 13.95 21.02
N ASN A 34 -14.90 14.20 20.65
CA ASN A 34 -14.41 14.03 19.27
C ASN A 34 -15.21 14.84 18.23
N GLY A 35 -15.90 15.92 18.63
CA GLY A 35 -16.69 16.76 17.74
C GLY A 35 -15.86 17.37 16.59
N GLY A 36 -14.56 17.54 16.82
CA GLY A 36 -13.63 18.03 15.81
C GLY A 36 -13.46 17.09 14.61
N VAL A 37 -13.88 15.82 14.69
CA VAL A 37 -13.90 14.90 13.53
C VAL A 37 -14.77 15.45 12.40
N LEU A 38 -15.78 16.28 12.70
CA LEU A 38 -16.63 16.91 11.70
C LEU A 38 -15.87 17.89 10.79
N PHE A 39 -14.73 18.44 11.23
CA PHE A 39 -13.84 19.24 10.38
C PHE A 39 -13.22 18.44 9.23
N LEU A 40 -13.20 17.11 9.33
CA LEU A 40 -12.73 16.25 8.26
C LEU A 40 -13.84 15.84 7.28
N LEU A 41 -15.11 16.11 7.59
CA LEU A 41 -16.23 15.69 6.74
C LEU A 41 -16.16 16.28 5.31
N PRO A 42 -15.86 17.56 5.07
CA PRO A 42 -15.69 18.07 3.71
C PRO A 42 -14.62 17.30 2.93
N ALA A 43 -13.48 17.04 3.55
CA ALA A 43 -12.40 16.26 2.93
C ALA A 43 -12.79 14.79 2.71
N LEU A 44 -13.52 14.14 3.62
CA LEU A 44 -14.05 12.78 3.42
C LEU A 44 -14.98 12.69 2.20
N LEU A 45 -15.86 13.67 2.05
CA LEU A 45 -16.78 13.74 0.92
C LEU A 45 -16.05 14.00 -0.39
N SER A 46 -15.09 14.93 -0.38
CA SER A 46 -14.18 15.21 -1.50
C SER A 46 -13.36 13.99 -1.91
N GLN A 47 -12.90 13.17 -0.94
CA GLN A 47 -12.20 11.91 -1.24
C GLN A 47 -13.12 10.74 -1.62
N GLY A 48 -14.41 10.98 -1.81
CA GLY A 48 -15.35 10.03 -2.41
C GLY A 48 -15.99 9.04 -1.43
N LEU A 49 -16.09 9.35 -0.13
CA LEU A 49 -16.74 8.44 0.83
C LEU A 49 -18.14 8.02 0.37
N LEU A 50 -18.93 8.95 -0.18
CA LEU A 50 -20.29 8.66 -0.63
C LEU A 50 -20.39 8.05 -2.03
N LYS A 51 -19.30 7.95 -2.81
CA LYS A 51 -19.28 7.15 -4.06
C LYS A 51 -19.56 5.67 -3.81
N THR A 52 -19.35 5.23 -2.59
CA THR A 52 -19.76 3.89 -2.14
C THR A 52 -21.25 3.60 -2.41
N LYS A 53 -22.12 4.62 -2.42
CA LYS A 53 -23.56 4.51 -2.71
C LYS A 53 -23.86 4.04 -4.15
N GLU A 54 -22.95 4.21 -5.06
CA GLU A 54 -23.11 3.77 -6.45
C GLU A 54 -23.08 2.24 -6.58
N LEU A 55 -22.49 1.56 -5.61
CA LEU A 55 -22.23 0.12 -5.67
C LEU A 55 -22.88 -0.66 -4.51
N TYR A 56 -23.03 -0.03 -3.35
CA TYR A 56 -23.49 -0.71 -2.16
C TYR A 56 -24.86 -0.21 -1.72
N GLN A 57 -25.64 -1.12 -1.16
CA GLN A 57 -26.99 -0.82 -0.66
C GLN A 57 -27.22 -1.46 0.70
N ILE A 58 -27.98 -0.77 1.54
CA ILE A 58 -28.59 -1.31 2.74
C ILE A 58 -30.12 -1.17 2.56
N PRO A 59 -30.90 -2.23 2.80
CA PRO A 59 -32.35 -2.16 2.64
C PRO A 59 -32.98 -0.99 3.41
N ALA A 60 -33.90 -0.29 2.77
CA ALA A 60 -34.56 0.88 3.35
C ALA A 60 -35.29 0.59 4.66
N THR A 61 -35.68 -0.65 4.89
CA THR A 61 -36.33 -1.09 6.15
C THR A 61 -35.41 -1.08 7.37
N HIS A 62 -34.11 -0.94 7.17
CA HIS A 62 -33.17 -0.90 8.30
C HIS A 62 -33.09 0.51 8.90
N TYR A 63 -33.03 0.61 10.23
CA TYR A 63 -32.89 1.89 10.93
C TYR A 63 -31.62 2.64 10.52
N TYR A 64 -30.45 1.96 10.54
CA TYR A 64 -29.19 2.54 10.06
C TYR A 64 -29.04 2.28 8.56
N GLY A 65 -29.13 3.35 7.77
CA GLY A 65 -28.90 3.32 6.34
C GLY A 65 -27.41 3.31 5.97
N LEU A 66 -27.13 3.23 4.68
CA LEU A 66 -25.74 3.14 4.17
C LEU A 66 -24.88 4.32 4.61
N GLU A 67 -25.37 5.56 4.47
CA GLU A 67 -24.60 6.77 4.82
C GLU A 67 -24.29 6.82 6.32
N SER A 68 -25.27 6.51 7.19
CA SER A 68 -25.03 6.46 8.64
C SER A 68 -23.96 5.42 8.99
N VAL A 69 -23.95 4.28 8.30
CA VAL A 69 -22.91 3.25 8.50
C VAL A 69 -21.56 3.71 8.00
N LEU A 70 -21.47 4.29 6.80
CA LEU A 70 -20.22 4.80 6.24
C LEU A 70 -19.62 5.92 7.09
N LEU A 71 -20.44 6.89 7.51
CA LEU A 71 -20.00 7.97 8.41
C LEU A 71 -19.52 7.41 9.75
N THR A 72 -20.26 6.44 10.33
CA THR A 72 -19.84 5.77 11.56
C THR A 72 -18.47 5.13 11.39
N LEU A 73 -18.25 4.35 10.31
CA LEU A 73 -16.96 3.67 10.05
C LEU A 73 -15.81 4.67 9.79
N ALA A 74 -16.08 5.75 9.05
CA ALA A 74 -15.09 6.78 8.78
C ALA A 74 -14.74 7.57 10.05
N PHE A 75 -15.70 8.01 10.83
CA PHE A 75 -15.46 8.73 12.08
C PHE A 75 -14.78 7.86 13.13
N MET A 76 -15.15 6.56 13.22
CA MET A 76 -14.41 5.60 14.04
C MET A 76 -12.93 5.53 13.61
N ALA A 77 -12.66 5.38 12.32
CA ALA A 77 -11.29 5.28 11.82
C ALA A 77 -10.49 6.56 12.15
N LEU A 78 -11.07 7.74 11.92
CA LEU A 78 -10.45 9.04 12.23
C LEU A 78 -10.25 9.25 13.74
N ALA A 79 -11.22 8.87 14.57
CA ALA A 79 -11.11 8.94 16.04
C ALA A 79 -10.29 7.78 16.65
N ARG A 80 -9.57 7.00 15.82
CA ARG A 80 -8.73 5.86 16.27
C ARG A 80 -9.49 4.75 17.00
N ILE A 81 -10.80 4.65 16.78
CA ILE A 81 -11.62 3.51 17.20
C ILE A 81 -11.42 2.41 16.14
N LYS A 82 -10.41 1.61 16.35
CA LYS A 82 -9.75 0.77 15.33
C LYS A 82 -10.58 -0.43 14.84
N ASN A 83 -11.57 -0.82 15.62
CA ASN A 83 -12.47 -1.94 15.30
C ASN A 83 -13.83 -1.78 16.00
N PRO A 84 -14.90 -2.49 15.56
CA PRO A 84 -16.22 -2.39 16.16
C PRO A 84 -16.26 -2.70 17.66
N GLU A 85 -15.41 -3.58 18.17
CA GLU A 85 -15.38 -3.94 19.60
C GLU A 85 -15.02 -2.77 20.50
N GLN A 86 -14.18 -1.87 20.03
CA GLN A 86 -13.77 -0.69 20.79
C GLN A 86 -14.91 0.32 20.98
N LEU A 87 -15.98 0.25 20.17
CA LEU A 87 -17.20 1.04 20.42
C LEU A 87 -17.81 0.78 21.80
N LYS A 88 -17.56 -0.39 22.40
CA LYS A 88 -18.00 -0.68 23.77
C LYS A 88 -17.38 0.24 24.83
N GLN A 89 -16.26 0.85 24.51
CA GLN A 89 -15.53 1.78 25.37
C GLN A 89 -16.00 3.23 25.19
N CYS A 90 -16.75 3.49 24.12
CA CYS A 90 -17.27 4.81 23.78
C CYS A 90 -18.71 4.96 24.29
N LYS A 91 -19.14 6.19 24.57
CA LYS A 91 -20.54 6.49 24.83
C LYS A 91 -21.30 6.51 23.50
N PRO A 92 -22.26 5.61 23.27
CA PRO A 92 -22.92 5.49 21.95
C PRO A 92 -23.66 6.77 21.54
N GLY A 93 -24.19 7.53 22.48
CA GLY A 93 -24.84 8.81 22.22
C GLY A 93 -23.87 9.87 21.71
N GLU A 94 -22.65 9.95 22.25
CA GLU A 94 -21.64 10.93 21.79
C GLU A 94 -21.31 10.76 20.31
N ILE A 95 -21.02 9.52 19.90
CA ILE A 95 -20.75 9.23 18.48
C ILE A 95 -22.03 9.37 17.63
N GLY A 96 -23.21 9.05 18.20
CA GLY A 96 -24.50 9.25 17.54
C GLY A 96 -24.73 10.69 17.16
N ARG A 97 -24.42 11.64 18.05
CA ARG A 97 -24.53 13.10 17.81
C ARG A 97 -23.71 13.57 16.61
N LEU A 98 -22.55 12.95 16.35
CA LEU A 98 -21.70 13.28 15.20
C LEU A 98 -22.36 12.95 13.85
N ILE A 99 -23.31 12.04 13.85
CA ILE A 99 -24.04 11.62 12.64
C ILE A 99 -25.52 12.03 12.67
N GLY A 100 -25.91 12.93 13.59
CA GLY A 100 -27.30 13.39 13.74
C GLY A 100 -28.27 12.30 14.20
N LEU A 101 -27.81 11.33 14.97
CA LEU A 101 -28.62 10.25 15.52
C LEU A 101 -28.51 10.21 17.05
N ASP A 102 -29.55 9.69 17.70
CA ASP A 102 -29.57 9.52 19.15
C ASP A 102 -28.45 8.58 19.66
N ARG A 103 -28.01 7.62 18.83
CA ARG A 103 -26.90 6.71 19.13
C ARG A 103 -26.33 6.07 17.87
N THR A 104 -25.07 5.70 17.94
CA THR A 104 -24.39 4.90 16.90
C THR A 104 -24.89 3.45 16.91
N PRO A 105 -24.74 2.68 15.79
CA PRO A 105 -25.00 1.26 15.78
C PRO A 105 -24.23 0.52 16.88
N GLU A 106 -24.87 -0.41 17.56
CA GLU A 106 -24.18 -1.32 18.47
C GLU A 106 -23.21 -2.23 17.70
N VAL A 107 -22.20 -2.75 18.40
CA VAL A 107 -21.16 -3.62 17.82
C VAL A 107 -21.73 -4.74 16.97
N ARG A 108 -22.78 -5.45 17.48
CA ARG A 108 -23.43 -6.53 16.74
C ARG A 108 -24.10 -6.01 15.46
N CYS A 109 -24.86 -4.94 15.57
CA CYS A 109 -25.52 -4.32 14.43
C CYS A 109 -24.52 -3.84 13.38
N LEU A 110 -23.42 -3.17 13.79
CA LEU A 110 -22.38 -2.70 12.88
C LEU A 110 -21.69 -3.86 12.17
N ARG A 111 -21.41 -4.97 12.87
CA ARG A 111 -20.86 -6.19 12.25
C ARG A 111 -21.80 -6.81 11.23
N GLU A 112 -23.09 -6.87 11.53
CA GLU A 112 -24.11 -7.34 10.60
C GLU A 112 -24.17 -6.45 9.34
N LYS A 113 -24.04 -5.12 9.50
CA LYS A 113 -23.95 -4.18 8.36
C LYS A 113 -22.69 -4.39 7.53
N ILE A 114 -21.52 -4.51 8.17
CA ILE A 114 -20.27 -4.80 7.46
C ILE A 114 -20.39 -6.11 6.67
N LYS A 115 -20.97 -7.16 7.28
CA LYS A 115 -21.21 -8.44 6.61
C LYS A 115 -22.20 -8.32 5.45
N LEU A 116 -23.26 -7.54 5.59
CA LEU A 116 -24.23 -7.27 4.53
C LEU A 116 -23.56 -6.58 3.33
N LEU A 117 -22.75 -5.54 3.60
CA LEU A 117 -22.03 -4.81 2.55
C LEU A 117 -20.99 -5.70 1.87
N SER A 118 -20.16 -6.39 2.64
CA SER A 118 -19.14 -7.28 2.08
C SER A 118 -19.74 -8.45 1.28
N GLY A 119 -20.95 -8.87 1.58
CA GLY A 119 -21.66 -9.89 0.80
C GLY A 119 -22.02 -9.46 -0.63
N GLN A 120 -21.95 -8.15 -0.93
CA GLN A 120 -22.21 -7.61 -2.27
C GLN A 120 -21.00 -7.67 -3.21
N ASN A 121 -19.80 -7.91 -2.69
CA ASN A 121 -18.54 -8.17 -3.45
C ASN A 121 -18.13 -7.06 -4.44
N HIS A 122 -18.24 -5.79 -4.03
CA HIS A 122 -17.90 -4.64 -4.87
C HIS A 122 -16.63 -3.89 -4.44
N ALA A 123 -15.83 -4.40 -3.48
CA ALA A 123 -14.72 -3.63 -2.95
C ALA A 123 -13.64 -3.32 -4.00
N GLN A 124 -13.33 -4.25 -4.90
CA GLN A 124 -12.37 -3.96 -5.98
C GLN A 124 -12.91 -2.92 -6.96
N GLU A 125 -14.18 -3.01 -7.33
CA GLU A 125 -14.82 -2.03 -8.21
C GLU A 125 -14.87 -0.65 -7.55
N LEU A 126 -15.21 -0.58 -6.26
CA LEU A 126 -15.16 0.66 -5.49
C LEU A 126 -13.76 1.26 -5.51
N ASN A 127 -12.72 0.46 -5.31
CA ASN A 127 -11.35 0.98 -5.34
C ASN A 127 -11.02 1.59 -6.70
N ARG A 128 -11.37 0.94 -7.83
CA ARG A 128 -11.17 1.50 -9.18
C ARG A 128 -11.91 2.82 -9.38
N LYS A 129 -13.20 2.89 -9.03
CA LYS A 129 -13.98 4.13 -9.12
C LYS A 129 -13.39 5.27 -8.27
N LEU A 130 -12.80 4.95 -7.14
CA LEU A 130 -12.09 5.93 -6.32
C LEU A 130 -10.78 6.38 -6.97
N VAL A 131 -10.04 5.46 -7.60
CA VAL A 131 -8.85 5.84 -8.40
C VAL A 131 -9.25 6.82 -9.49
N ASP A 132 -10.28 6.53 -10.27
CA ASP A 132 -10.79 7.43 -11.30
C ASP A 132 -11.21 8.78 -10.73
N HIS A 133 -11.83 8.79 -9.55
CA HIS A 133 -12.20 10.01 -8.87
C HIS A 133 -11.00 10.83 -8.37
N TRP A 134 -9.99 10.18 -7.79
CA TRP A 134 -8.81 10.87 -7.24
C TRP A 134 -7.88 11.42 -8.30
N TYR A 135 -7.85 10.79 -9.48
CA TYR A 135 -6.95 11.13 -10.58
C TYR A 135 -7.68 11.61 -11.83
N ALA A 136 -8.98 11.98 -11.71
CA ALA A 136 -9.69 12.66 -12.77
C ALA A 136 -8.92 13.93 -13.18
N PRO A 137 -8.64 14.15 -14.46
CA PRO A 137 -7.97 15.35 -14.91
C PRO A 137 -8.83 16.56 -14.54
N ASN A 138 -8.23 17.54 -13.89
CA ASN A 138 -8.83 18.85 -13.79
C ASN A 138 -8.83 19.49 -15.19
N GLU A 139 -9.85 20.28 -15.53
CA GLU A 139 -10.01 20.90 -16.85
C GLU A 139 -8.79 21.75 -17.30
N THR A 140 -7.84 22.01 -16.38
CA THR A 140 -6.68 22.87 -16.60
C THR A 140 -5.31 22.14 -16.55
N GLU A 141 -5.28 20.85 -16.24
CA GLU A 141 -4.02 20.12 -16.12
C GLU A 141 -3.87 19.08 -17.25
N ASP A 142 -3.02 19.40 -18.24
CA ASP A 142 -2.46 18.38 -19.13
C ASP A 142 -1.60 17.41 -18.30
N ARG A 143 -1.89 16.13 -18.35
CA ARG A 143 -1.03 15.08 -17.75
C ARG A 143 0.27 14.97 -18.56
N THR A 144 1.16 15.94 -18.37
CA THR A 144 2.51 15.92 -18.98
C THR A 144 3.51 15.15 -18.13
N GLU A 145 3.19 14.91 -16.86
CA GLU A 145 4.09 14.20 -15.95
C GLU A 145 3.94 12.68 -16.04
N GLU A 146 5.08 11.99 -16.12
CA GLU A 146 5.16 10.55 -16.09
C GLU A 146 4.59 9.98 -14.78
N LEU A 147 3.75 8.95 -14.87
CA LEU A 147 3.15 8.28 -13.72
C LEU A 147 4.16 7.34 -13.04
N PHE A 148 4.38 7.54 -11.75
CA PHE A 148 5.19 6.68 -10.89
C PHE A 148 4.34 6.07 -9.79
N LEU A 149 4.47 4.76 -9.60
CA LEU A 149 3.72 4.02 -8.58
C LEU A 149 4.65 3.14 -7.76
N TYR A 150 4.64 3.34 -6.44
CA TYR A 150 5.31 2.46 -5.48
C TYR A 150 4.47 1.23 -5.21
N ILE A 151 5.09 0.05 -5.24
CA ILE A 151 4.41 -1.21 -4.92
C ILE A 151 5.18 -1.95 -3.85
N ASP A 152 4.48 -2.34 -2.78
CA ASP A 152 5.07 -3.13 -1.70
C ASP A 152 4.07 -4.12 -1.13
N GLY A 153 4.60 -5.21 -0.56
CA GLY A 153 3.83 -6.28 0.06
C GLY A 153 3.80 -6.15 1.58
N HIS A 154 2.60 -6.10 2.15
CA HIS A 154 2.40 -6.11 3.59
C HIS A 154 1.94 -7.48 4.09
N VAL A 155 2.80 -8.15 4.89
CA VAL A 155 2.48 -9.46 5.48
C VAL A 155 1.72 -9.26 6.79
N ARG A 156 0.50 -9.82 6.83
CA ARG A 156 -0.39 -9.77 7.98
C ARG A 156 -0.53 -11.14 8.62
N VAL A 157 -0.17 -11.22 9.90
CA VAL A 157 -0.22 -12.46 10.69
C VAL A 157 -1.66 -12.83 11.01
N TYR A 158 -1.95 -14.11 10.96
CA TYR A 158 -3.23 -14.70 11.35
C TYR A 158 -3.06 -15.54 12.62
N PHE A 159 -3.78 -15.17 13.67
CA PHE A 159 -3.77 -15.86 14.96
C PHE A 159 -5.04 -16.69 15.22
N GLY A 160 -5.93 -16.79 14.23
CA GLY A 160 -7.15 -17.57 14.35
C GLY A 160 -6.93 -19.06 14.01
N GLU A 161 -7.95 -19.88 14.27
CA GLU A 161 -7.93 -21.34 14.05
C GLU A 161 -8.74 -21.76 12.83
N LEU A 162 -9.60 -20.88 12.28
CA LEU A 162 -10.54 -21.24 11.20
C LEU A 162 -9.86 -21.38 9.83
N ALA A 163 -8.79 -20.61 9.58
CA ALA A 163 -8.10 -20.63 8.32
C ALA A 163 -6.76 -21.36 8.42
N ASN A 164 -6.53 -22.30 7.51
CA ASN A 164 -5.23 -22.91 7.32
C ASN A 164 -4.46 -22.12 6.26
N LEU A 165 -3.61 -21.20 6.70
CA LEU A 165 -2.82 -20.31 5.84
C LEU A 165 -1.37 -20.77 5.74
N PRO A 166 -0.70 -20.50 4.61
CA PRO A 166 0.72 -20.78 4.49
C PRO A 166 1.55 -19.93 5.46
N ALA A 167 2.60 -20.53 6.04
CA ALA A 167 3.56 -19.78 6.83
C ALA A 167 4.38 -18.83 5.93
N LYS A 168 4.43 -17.56 6.30
CA LYS A 168 5.21 -16.50 5.66
C LYS A 168 6.20 -15.90 6.65
N PHE A 169 7.35 -15.45 6.16
CA PHE A 169 8.32 -14.77 6.99
C PHE A 169 7.81 -13.36 7.33
N VAL A 170 7.68 -13.09 8.61
CA VAL A 170 7.27 -11.78 9.15
C VAL A 170 8.52 -11.06 9.63
N SER A 171 9.02 -10.12 8.85
CA SER A 171 10.30 -9.42 9.09
C SER A 171 10.36 -8.72 10.46
N ARG A 172 9.25 -8.13 10.88
CA ARG A 172 9.15 -7.44 12.20
C ARG A 172 9.31 -8.38 13.39
N GLN A 173 8.84 -9.63 13.26
CA GLN A 173 8.91 -10.63 14.33
C GLN A 173 10.06 -11.62 14.12
N LYS A 174 10.72 -11.58 12.94
CA LYS A 174 11.78 -12.51 12.52
C LYS A 174 11.34 -13.98 12.61
N LEU A 175 10.06 -14.27 12.43
CA LEU A 175 9.44 -15.58 12.52
C LEU A 175 8.66 -15.93 11.24
N CYS A 176 8.51 -17.23 10.97
CA CYS A 176 7.58 -17.73 9.97
C CYS A 176 6.25 -18.06 10.64
N LEU A 177 5.21 -17.29 10.32
CA LEU A 177 3.87 -17.40 10.91
C LEU A 177 2.82 -17.55 9.81
N ASN A 178 1.70 -18.18 10.14
CA ASN A 178 0.54 -18.21 9.26
C ASN A 178 0.08 -16.79 8.94
N ALA A 179 0.07 -16.43 7.67
CA ALA A 179 -0.16 -15.05 7.28
C ALA A 179 -0.74 -14.94 5.87
N THR A 180 -1.39 -13.80 5.61
CA THR A 180 -1.77 -13.31 4.28
C THR A 180 -0.85 -12.17 3.87
N THR A 181 -0.79 -11.87 2.56
CA THR A 181 -0.10 -10.69 2.05
C THR A 181 -1.12 -9.78 1.37
N GLU A 182 -1.06 -8.50 1.64
CA GLU A 182 -1.77 -7.46 0.91
C GLU A 182 -0.71 -6.68 0.12
N TYR A 183 -0.95 -6.44 -1.17
CA TYR A 183 -0.08 -5.62 -1.99
C TYR A 183 -0.71 -4.25 -2.18
N TRP A 184 0.07 -3.23 -1.90
CA TRP A 184 -0.35 -1.85 -1.88
C TRP A 184 0.36 -1.06 -2.97
N VAL A 185 -0.40 -0.24 -3.66
CA VAL A 185 0.08 0.72 -4.65
C VAL A 185 -0.10 2.11 -4.08
N ASN A 186 0.99 2.88 -4.05
CA ASN A 186 0.99 4.27 -3.58
C ASN A 186 1.57 5.17 -4.68
N ASP A 187 1.15 6.42 -4.72
CA ASP A 187 1.75 7.45 -5.58
C ASP A 187 3.05 8.01 -4.99
N LEU A 188 3.63 9.01 -5.67
CA LEU A 188 4.89 9.64 -5.26
C LEU A 188 4.82 10.35 -3.90
N GLN A 189 3.64 10.80 -3.49
CA GLN A 189 3.41 11.44 -2.19
C GLN A 189 3.14 10.41 -1.08
N GLY A 190 3.12 9.12 -1.43
CA GLY A 190 2.79 8.04 -0.50
C GLY A 190 1.30 7.87 -0.25
N LEU A 191 0.42 8.53 -1.03
CA LEU A 191 -1.01 8.32 -0.93
C LEU A 191 -1.40 6.96 -1.48
N PRO A 192 -2.27 6.20 -0.79
CA PRO A 192 -2.72 4.91 -1.27
C PRO A 192 -3.62 5.07 -2.51
N VAL A 193 -3.31 4.31 -3.55
CA VAL A 193 -4.02 4.30 -4.84
C VAL A 193 -4.89 3.05 -4.93
N LEU A 194 -4.27 1.88 -4.84
CA LEU A 194 -4.91 0.59 -5.03
C LEU A 194 -4.35 -0.43 -4.04
N MET A 195 -5.21 -1.37 -3.63
CA MET A 195 -4.74 -2.55 -2.90
C MET A 195 -5.35 -3.82 -3.46
N VAL A 196 -4.58 -4.89 -3.42
CA VAL A 196 -5.04 -6.24 -3.77
C VAL A 196 -4.63 -7.23 -2.68
N THR A 197 -5.40 -8.30 -2.53
CA THR A 197 -5.07 -9.37 -1.59
C THR A 197 -4.32 -10.47 -2.30
N GLY A 198 -3.09 -10.73 -1.88
CA GLY A 198 -2.28 -11.81 -2.42
C GLY A 198 -2.81 -13.17 -1.98
N GLU A 199 -2.91 -14.09 -2.93
CA GLU A 199 -3.33 -15.44 -2.67
C GLU A 199 -2.17 -16.31 -2.17
N LEU A 200 -2.40 -17.13 -1.16
CA LEU A 200 -1.47 -18.14 -0.65
C LEU A 200 0.00 -17.67 -0.60
N THR A 201 0.84 -18.32 -1.43
CA THR A 201 2.28 -18.05 -1.58
C THR A 201 2.60 -17.20 -2.81
N GLU A 202 1.63 -16.41 -3.29
CA GLU A 202 1.81 -15.54 -4.44
C GLU A 202 3.01 -14.62 -4.24
N LYS A 203 3.82 -14.49 -5.29
CA LYS A 203 4.95 -13.56 -5.31
C LYS A 203 4.49 -12.19 -5.78
N LEU A 204 5.24 -11.17 -5.39
CA LEU A 204 4.95 -9.79 -5.83
C LEU A 204 4.87 -9.65 -7.35
N GLN A 205 5.75 -10.32 -8.11
CA GLN A 205 5.71 -10.34 -9.59
C GLN A 205 4.36 -10.84 -10.12
N THR A 206 3.88 -11.96 -9.56
CA THR A 206 2.61 -12.57 -9.97
C THR A 206 1.43 -11.66 -9.61
N ALA A 207 1.47 -11.03 -8.44
CA ALA A 207 0.45 -10.07 -8.02
C ALA A 207 0.44 -8.81 -8.92
N ILE A 208 1.62 -8.33 -9.33
CA ILE A 208 1.71 -7.20 -10.26
C ILE A 208 1.08 -7.56 -11.61
N GLU A 209 1.51 -8.64 -12.26
CA GLU A 209 1.01 -9.04 -13.58
C GLU A 209 -0.44 -9.55 -13.55
N GLY A 210 -0.83 -10.30 -12.51
CA GLY A 210 -2.12 -10.97 -12.44
C GLY A 210 -3.24 -10.17 -11.80
N GLN A 211 -2.92 -9.17 -10.97
CA GLN A 211 -3.93 -8.42 -10.23
C GLN A 211 -3.76 -6.91 -10.37
N ILE A 212 -2.58 -6.34 -10.06
CA ILE A 212 -2.39 -4.89 -9.99
C ILE A 212 -2.53 -4.24 -11.37
N ILE A 213 -1.78 -4.71 -12.38
CA ILE A 213 -1.86 -4.17 -13.75
C ILE A 213 -3.27 -4.30 -14.31
N PRO A 214 -3.96 -5.46 -14.26
CA PRO A 214 -5.33 -5.57 -14.73
C PRO A 214 -6.33 -4.65 -14.01
N GLN A 215 -6.14 -4.36 -12.73
CA GLN A 215 -6.96 -3.38 -12.01
C GLN A 215 -6.67 -1.95 -12.48
N LEU A 216 -5.39 -1.58 -12.63
CA LEU A 216 -5.00 -0.25 -13.11
C LEU A 216 -5.44 0.00 -14.56
N GLN A 217 -5.42 -1.02 -15.41
CA GLN A 217 -5.90 -0.94 -16.82
C GLN A 217 -7.40 -0.68 -16.93
N GLN A 218 -8.16 -0.94 -15.88
CA GLN A 218 -9.59 -0.61 -15.78
C GLN A 218 -9.82 0.78 -15.15
N THR A 219 -8.79 1.59 -15.03
CA THR A 219 -8.84 2.96 -14.51
C THR A 219 -8.19 3.93 -15.49
N ILE A 220 -8.43 5.22 -15.28
CA ILE A 220 -7.82 6.29 -16.07
C ILE A 220 -6.30 6.41 -15.91
N LEU A 221 -5.71 5.75 -14.89
CA LEU A 221 -4.27 5.80 -14.65
C LEU A 221 -3.45 5.06 -15.70
N LEU A 222 -3.94 3.90 -16.15
CA LEU A 222 -3.24 3.05 -17.09
C LEU A 222 -4.24 2.50 -18.14
N PRO A 223 -4.82 3.36 -18.98
CA PRO A 223 -5.78 2.91 -19.98
C PRO A 223 -5.12 1.88 -20.92
N THR A 224 -5.85 0.82 -21.24
CA THR A 224 -5.39 -0.14 -22.26
C THR A 224 -5.21 0.62 -23.57
N PRO A 225 -4.04 0.52 -24.23
CA PRO A 225 -3.85 1.14 -25.53
C PRO A 225 -4.97 0.64 -26.45
N SER A 226 -5.79 1.54 -26.96
CA SER A 226 -6.72 1.22 -28.02
C SER A 226 -5.87 0.63 -29.15
N GLN A 227 -6.20 -0.55 -29.62
CA GLN A 227 -5.66 -1.05 -30.87
C GLN A 227 -6.21 -0.10 -31.94
N GLU A 228 -5.46 0.94 -32.27
CA GLU A 228 -5.74 1.67 -33.50
C GLU A 228 -5.61 0.67 -34.64
N PRO A 229 -6.65 0.52 -35.47
CA PRO A 229 -6.51 -0.29 -36.68
C PRO A 229 -5.41 0.38 -37.51
N VAL A 230 -4.34 -0.36 -37.78
CA VAL A 230 -3.33 0.03 -38.78
C VAL A 230 -4.09 0.21 -40.08
N SER A 231 -4.44 1.44 -40.39
CA SER A 231 -4.99 1.80 -41.67
C SER A 231 -3.88 1.68 -42.71
N ASN A 232 -3.72 0.48 -43.27
CA ASN A 232 -3.02 0.26 -44.51
C ASN A 232 -3.88 0.83 -45.66
N GLU A 233 -3.88 2.13 -45.80
CA GLU A 233 -4.20 2.78 -47.07
C GLU A 233 -2.95 3.42 -47.65
N SER A 234 -2.15 2.59 -48.32
CA SER A 234 -1.19 3.04 -49.32
C SER A 234 -1.98 3.51 -50.54
N LYS A 235 -2.20 4.82 -50.66
CA LYS A 235 -2.59 5.42 -51.94
C LYS A 235 -1.46 5.26 -52.94
N PRO A 236 -1.73 4.82 -54.19
CA PRO A 236 -0.72 4.77 -55.23
C PRO A 236 -0.30 6.19 -55.63
N ALA A 237 1.00 6.46 -55.65
CA ALA A 237 1.55 7.69 -56.21
C ALA A 237 1.40 7.72 -57.72
N GLU A 238 0.81 8.78 -58.26
CA GLU A 238 0.89 9.11 -59.69
C GLU A 238 2.31 9.55 -60.07
N PRO A 239 2.76 9.26 -61.32
CA PRO A 239 4.13 9.54 -61.76
C PRO A 239 4.29 10.99 -62.21
N ALA A 240 5.16 11.74 -61.55
CA ALA A 240 5.58 13.05 -61.99
C ALA A 240 6.75 12.97 -63.00
N GLN A 241 6.64 13.75 -64.02
CA GLN A 241 7.51 13.85 -65.20
C GLN A 241 8.90 14.44 -64.89
N SER A 242 9.87 13.94 -65.63
CA SER A 242 11.24 14.32 -65.72
C SER A 242 11.53 15.76 -66.17
N ILE A 243 12.44 16.45 -65.54
CA ILE A 243 13.35 17.45 -66.16
C ILE A 243 14.69 17.41 -65.45
N VAL A 244 15.80 17.27 -66.19
CA VAL A 244 17.23 17.32 -65.85
C VAL A 244 17.82 18.52 -66.58
N PRO A 245 19.05 19.01 -66.36
CA PRO A 245 20.02 18.93 -65.26
C PRO A 245 20.67 20.30 -64.90
N GLY A 246 21.48 20.31 -63.85
CA GLY A 246 22.41 21.43 -63.58
C GLY A 246 23.19 21.29 -62.27
N THR A 247 24.36 20.68 -62.36
CA THR A 247 25.64 20.90 -61.66
C THR A 247 25.69 21.69 -60.32
N GLU A 248 26.16 21.10 -59.26
CA GLU A 248 27.45 21.30 -58.54
C GLU A 248 27.36 20.79 -57.08
N GLN A 249 28.35 19.97 -56.72
CA GLN A 249 28.65 19.61 -55.30
C GLN A 249 29.28 20.78 -54.58
N PRO A 250 29.14 20.89 -53.24
CA PRO A 250 30.18 20.30 -52.39
C PRO A 250 29.74 19.66 -51.06
N THR A 251 30.47 18.61 -50.73
CA THR A 251 31.01 18.19 -49.44
C THR A 251 30.13 18.13 -48.19
N GLY A 252 29.84 16.88 -47.76
CA GLY A 252 30.14 16.39 -46.44
C GLY A 252 29.40 16.98 -45.23
N ALA A 253 28.20 16.54 -44.98
CA ALA A 253 27.72 16.43 -43.60
C ALA A 253 27.19 15.02 -43.42
N VAL A 254 27.86 14.24 -42.58
CA VAL A 254 27.37 12.94 -42.11
C VAL A 254 26.07 13.22 -41.33
N ALA A 255 24.94 12.87 -41.93
CA ALA A 255 23.69 12.87 -41.21
C ALA A 255 23.80 11.80 -40.10
N GLU A 256 23.94 12.24 -38.87
CA GLU A 256 23.68 11.40 -37.70
C GLU A 256 22.24 10.88 -37.87
N SER A 257 22.14 9.58 -38.09
CA SER A 257 20.88 8.85 -38.03
C SER A 257 20.33 9.00 -36.61
N LYS A 258 19.42 9.95 -36.39
CA LYS A 258 18.62 9.99 -35.14
C LYS A 258 17.90 8.66 -35.07
N GLU A 259 18.34 7.78 -34.18
CA GLU A 259 17.54 6.64 -33.75
C GLU A 259 16.11 7.15 -33.43
N PRO A 260 15.06 6.45 -33.86
CA PRO A 260 13.70 6.86 -33.53
C PRO A 260 13.57 6.96 -32.02
N ALA A 261 13.16 8.13 -31.53
CA ALA A 261 13.01 8.38 -30.10
C ALA A 261 12.14 7.27 -29.50
N ALA A 262 12.69 6.52 -28.56
CA ALA A 262 11.99 5.44 -27.90
C ALA A 262 10.68 5.98 -27.28
N LEU A 263 9.56 5.30 -27.54
CA LEU A 263 8.28 5.69 -26.98
C LEU A 263 8.35 5.79 -25.45
N PRO A 264 7.74 6.82 -24.83
CA PRO A 264 7.74 6.95 -23.37
C PRO A 264 6.99 5.80 -22.70
N PRO A 265 7.39 5.39 -21.48
CA PRO A 265 6.62 4.43 -20.71
C PRO A 265 5.23 5.00 -20.36
N LEU A 266 4.24 4.14 -20.20
CA LEU A 266 2.92 4.54 -19.70
C LEU A 266 2.97 4.87 -18.20
N CYS A 267 3.80 4.14 -17.47
CA CYS A 267 4.14 4.43 -16.08
C CYS A 267 5.46 3.75 -15.71
N THR A 268 6.05 4.17 -14.59
CA THR A 268 7.19 3.49 -13.97
C THR A 268 6.79 2.91 -12.62
N LEU A 269 6.91 1.58 -12.47
CA LEU A 269 6.68 0.88 -11.20
C LEU A 269 7.96 0.85 -10.38
N ILE A 270 7.85 1.23 -9.11
CA ILE A 270 8.95 1.26 -8.15
C ILE A 270 8.69 0.22 -7.06
N PHE A 271 9.58 -0.73 -6.89
CA PHE A 271 9.42 -1.81 -5.92
C PHE A 271 10.77 -2.31 -5.37
N ASP A 272 10.71 -3.05 -4.27
CA ASP A 272 11.88 -3.64 -3.64
C ASP A 272 12.38 -4.89 -4.39
N ARG A 273 13.53 -5.40 -3.97
CA ARG A 273 14.18 -6.62 -4.49
C ARG A 273 13.29 -7.86 -4.51
N GLU A 274 12.12 -7.85 -3.86
CA GLU A 274 11.21 -8.99 -3.85
C GLU A 274 10.75 -9.36 -5.26
N ALA A 275 10.45 -8.37 -6.10
CA ALA A 275 10.03 -8.57 -7.49
C ALA A 275 11.18 -8.62 -8.50
N TYR A 276 12.43 -8.70 -8.06
CA TYR A 276 13.59 -8.68 -8.97
C TYR A 276 13.68 -9.96 -9.81
N ASP A 277 13.45 -9.83 -11.11
CA ASP A 277 13.53 -10.90 -12.12
C ASP A 277 13.62 -10.30 -13.52
N ILE A 278 14.71 -10.57 -14.25
CA ILE A 278 14.95 -9.94 -15.55
C ILE A 278 13.86 -10.29 -16.59
N PRO A 279 13.45 -11.56 -16.77
CA PRO A 279 12.36 -11.89 -17.67
C PRO A 279 11.03 -11.20 -17.31
N PHE A 280 10.78 -10.91 -16.03
CA PHE A 280 9.62 -10.15 -15.60
C PHE A 280 9.72 -8.68 -16.05
N PHE A 281 10.90 -8.07 -15.98
CA PHE A 281 11.13 -6.69 -16.42
C PHE A 281 10.94 -6.53 -17.94
N GLU A 282 11.40 -7.51 -18.73
CA GLU A 282 11.14 -7.57 -20.17
C GLU A 282 9.63 -7.62 -20.45
N ARG A 283 8.91 -8.56 -19.79
CA ARG A 283 7.45 -8.65 -19.98
C ARG A 283 6.70 -7.38 -19.58
N LEU A 284 7.12 -6.67 -18.54
CA LEU A 284 6.52 -5.39 -18.16
C LEU A 284 6.64 -4.37 -19.29
N TRP A 285 7.81 -4.31 -19.93
CA TRP A 285 8.04 -3.39 -21.04
C TRP A 285 7.32 -3.83 -22.31
N ASP A 286 7.56 -5.06 -22.76
CA ASP A 286 7.08 -5.54 -24.07
C ASP A 286 5.56 -5.65 -24.13
N LYS A 287 4.95 -6.15 -23.05
CA LYS A 287 3.51 -6.40 -23.02
C LYS A 287 2.69 -5.19 -22.60
N TYR A 288 3.21 -4.38 -21.67
CA TYR A 288 2.44 -3.33 -21.04
C TYR A 288 3.03 -1.94 -21.25
N ARG A 289 4.22 -1.83 -21.80
CA ARG A 289 4.98 -0.57 -21.91
C ARG A 289 5.16 0.13 -20.55
N ILE A 290 5.39 -0.68 -19.53
CA ILE A 290 5.62 -0.26 -18.14
C ILE A 290 7.12 -0.35 -17.87
N ALA A 291 7.71 0.77 -17.46
CA ALA A 291 9.09 0.79 -16.97
C ALA A 291 9.16 0.36 -15.50
N MET A 292 10.34 -0.02 -15.06
CA MET A 292 10.60 -0.37 -13.68
C MET A 292 11.80 0.38 -13.09
N LEU A 293 11.79 0.54 -11.76
CA LEU A 293 12.89 1.05 -10.97
C LEU A 293 13.00 0.22 -9.68
N THR A 294 14.17 -0.40 -9.43
CA THR A 294 14.38 -1.27 -8.27
C THR A 294 15.84 -1.34 -7.84
N TYR A 295 16.12 -1.88 -6.65
CA TYR A 295 17.48 -2.18 -6.22
C TYR A 295 18.07 -3.36 -7.01
N ARG A 296 19.31 -3.22 -7.48
CA ARG A 296 20.05 -4.31 -8.15
C ARG A 296 20.39 -5.43 -7.15
N LYS A 297 20.18 -6.68 -7.56
CA LYS A 297 20.66 -7.87 -6.85
C LYS A 297 22.04 -8.31 -7.34
N ASN A 298 22.77 -9.02 -6.46
CA ASN A 298 24.03 -9.69 -6.79
C ASN A 298 25.12 -8.76 -7.35
N VAL A 299 25.22 -7.57 -6.79
CA VAL A 299 26.35 -6.65 -7.07
C VAL A 299 27.63 -7.27 -6.51
N LYS A 300 28.64 -7.52 -7.35
CA LYS A 300 29.87 -8.20 -6.97
C LYS A 300 31.09 -7.25 -6.94
N ASP A 301 30.99 -6.13 -7.62
CA ASP A 301 32.05 -5.17 -7.85
C ASP A 301 31.69 -3.80 -7.28
N ASN A 302 32.70 -3.05 -6.87
CA ASN A 302 32.54 -1.64 -6.58
C ASN A 302 33.05 -0.83 -7.78
N TRP A 303 32.41 0.30 -8.06
CA TRP A 303 32.89 1.25 -9.03
C TRP A 303 33.96 2.17 -8.41
N GLU A 304 34.84 2.70 -9.25
CA GLU A 304 35.85 3.64 -8.81
C GLU A 304 35.21 4.89 -8.21
N VAL A 305 35.77 5.37 -7.11
CA VAL A 305 35.23 6.54 -6.39
C VAL A 305 35.20 7.79 -7.25
N ASN A 306 36.13 7.89 -8.20
CA ASN A 306 36.26 9.05 -9.09
C ASN A 306 35.10 9.21 -10.08
N CYS A 307 34.27 8.18 -10.29
CA CYS A 307 33.11 8.28 -11.18
C CYS A 307 31.87 8.87 -10.49
N PHE A 308 31.92 9.08 -9.17
CA PHE A 308 30.79 9.60 -8.41
C PHE A 308 30.85 11.13 -8.35
N GLU A 309 29.74 11.76 -8.67
CA GLU A 309 29.57 13.20 -8.64
C GLU A 309 28.54 13.60 -7.59
N ASN A 310 28.75 14.76 -6.97
CA ASN A 310 27.78 15.34 -6.04
C ASN A 310 26.63 15.96 -6.82
N ILE A 311 25.47 15.34 -6.76
CA ILE A 311 24.27 15.74 -7.51
C ILE A 311 23.18 16.15 -6.52
N GLU A 312 22.54 17.28 -6.75
CA GLU A 312 21.37 17.72 -5.99
C GLU A 312 20.16 16.89 -6.42
N VAL A 313 19.55 16.21 -5.47
CA VAL A 313 18.42 15.30 -5.68
C VAL A 313 17.25 15.75 -4.82
N THR A 314 16.07 15.86 -5.42
CA THR A 314 14.85 16.14 -4.67
C THR A 314 14.21 14.84 -4.16
N VAL A 315 14.10 14.71 -2.85
CA VAL A 315 13.45 13.58 -2.17
C VAL A 315 12.34 14.12 -1.28
N LEU A 316 11.08 13.79 -1.57
CA LEU A 316 9.93 14.28 -0.82
C LEU A 316 9.97 15.80 -0.57
N GLU A 317 10.14 16.57 -1.63
CA GLU A 317 10.21 18.05 -1.64
C GLU A 317 11.47 18.64 -0.97
N GLN A 318 12.34 17.80 -0.39
CA GLN A 318 13.60 18.24 0.19
C GLN A 318 14.75 18.05 -0.79
N LYS A 319 15.56 19.08 -0.98
CA LYS A 319 16.79 19.02 -1.76
C LYS A 319 17.92 18.47 -0.89
N ILE A 320 18.50 17.38 -1.32
CA ILE A 320 19.64 16.72 -0.66
C ILE A 320 20.74 16.45 -1.67
N THR A 321 22.00 16.55 -1.26
CA THR A 321 23.13 16.19 -2.12
C THR A 321 23.42 14.71 -1.98
N MET A 322 23.53 14.01 -3.10
CA MET A 322 23.92 12.61 -3.17
C MET A 322 25.13 12.42 -4.08
N ASN A 323 26.03 11.52 -3.70
CA ASN A 323 27.16 11.12 -4.52
C ASN A 323 26.70 10.00 -5.46
N LEU A 324 26.49 10.30 -6.74
CA LEU A 324 25.89 9.40 -7.73
C LEU A 324 26.83 9.15 -8.90
N CYS A 325 26.77 7.95 -9.46
CA CYS A 325 27.39 7.59 -10.74
C CYS A 325 26.42 6.70 -11.53
N GLU A 326 26.30 6.92 -12.84
CA GLU A 326 25.46 6.14 -13.74
C GLU A 326 26.29 5.43 -14.80
N LYS A 327 25.93 4.16 -15.10
CA LYS A 327 26.47 3.40 -16.23
C LYS A 327 25.38 2.56 -16.89
N LYS A 328 25.48 2.39 -18.21
CA LYS A 328 24.66 1.40 -18.93
C LYS A 328 25.20 0.00 -18.63
N VAL A 329 24.33 -0.94 -18.31
CA VAL A 329 24.68 -2.33 -17.99
C VAL A 329 23.75 -3.28 -18.74
N THR A 330 24.27 -4.45 -19.12
CA THR A 330 23.46 -5.53 -19.71
C THR A 330 23.30 -6.65 -18.69
N LEU A 331 22.07 -6.98 -18.37
CA LEU A 331 21.72 -8.03 -17.42
C LEU A 331 20.80 -9.04 -18.10
N GLY A 332 21.25 -10.30 -18.18
CA GLY A 332 20.47 -11.33 -18.88
C GLY A 332 20.21 -11.07 -20.35
N GLY A 333 21.06 -10.26 -21.01
CA GLY A 333 20.88 -9.85 -22.41
C GLY A 333 20.10 -8.53 -22.58
N VAL A 334 19.49 -8.01 -21.52
CA VAL A 334 18.65 -6.80 -21.54
C VAL A 334 19.44 -5.59 -21.08
N PRO A 335 19.37 -4.44 -21.78
CA PRO A 335 20.04 -3.21 -21.38
C PRO A 335 19.26 -2.49 -20.28
N PHE A 336 19.99 -2.05 -19.26
CA PHE A 336 19.48 -1.21 -18.16
C PHE A 336 20.43 -0.03 -17.91
N ARG A 337 19.89 0.99 -17.30
CA ARG A 337 20.64 2.05 -16.63
C ARG A 337 20.86 1.62 -15.18
N GLU A 338 22.10 1.58 -14.74
CA GLU A 338 22.47 1.33 -13.34
C GLU A 338 22.99 2.62 -12.73
N ILE A 339 22.36 3.04 -11.64
CA ILE A 339 22.75 4.22 -10.89
C ILE A 339 23.21 3.75 -9.51
N ARG A 340 24.40 4.18 -9.08
CA ARG A 340 24.91 3.87 -7.75
C ARG A 340 25.03 5.13 -6.91
N ARG A 341 24.65 5.01 -5.65
CA ARG A 341 24.88 5.99 -4.61
C ARG A 341 26.04 5.54 -3.74
N LEU A 342 27.06 6.38 -3.59
CA LEU A 342 28.16 6.18 -2.65
C LEU A 342 27.83 6.89 -1.34
N THR A 343 27.87 6.13 -0.23
CA THR A 343 27.70 6.67 1.12
C THR A 343 29.04 7.11 1.70
N GLU A 344 29.04 7.94 2.75
CA GLU A 344 30.25 8.36 3.47
C GLU A 344 31.07 7.17 4.02
N SER A 345 30.40 6.06 4.34
CA SER A 345 31.06 4.82 4.78
C SER A 345 31.69 4.01 3.63
N GLY A 346 31.66 4.49 2.40
CA GLY A 346 32.18 3.80 1.21
C GLY A 346 31.25 2.71 0.65
N HIS A 347 30.04 2.52 1.21
CA HIS A 347 29.10 1.55 0.68
C HIS A 347 28.41 2.07 -0.59
N GLN A 348 28.32 1.22 -1.62
CA GLN A 348 27.68 1.53 -2.87
C GLN A 348 26.31 0.84 -2.97
N THR A 349 25.24 1.63 -3.01
CA THR A 349 23.88 1.12 -3.23
C THR A 349 23.53 1.26 -4.70
N ALA A 350 23.28 0.13 -5.37
CA ALA A 350 22.94 0.09 -6.79
C ALA A 350 21.44 -0.03 -7.02
N ILE A 351 20.91 0.80 -7.89
CA ILE A 351 19.54 0.73 -8.43
C ILE A 351 19.60 0.55 -9.95
N ILE A 352 18.59 -0.06 -10.53
CA ILE A 352 18.46 -0.24 -11.97
C ILE A 352 17.10 0.20 -12.48
N THR A 353 17.07 0.70 -13.71
CA THR A 353 15.84 1.05 -14.43
C THR A 353 16.00 0.80 -15.93
N ASN A 354 14.90 0.48 -16.59
CA ASN A 354 14.81 0.49 -18.06
C ASN A 354 14.14 1.76 -18.59
N ASN A 355 13.76 2.70 -17.73
CA ASN A 355 13.24 4.00 -18.13
C ASN A 355 14.40 4.88 -18.64
N GLN A 356 14.34 5.25 -19.93
CA GLN A 356 15.36 6.07 -20.58
C GLN A 356 15.08 7.58 -20.50
N GLN A 357 13.90 7.98 -20.02
CA GLN A 357 13.46 9.38 -20.06
C GLN A 357 13.71 10.14 -18.76
N ILE A 358 13.72 9.43 -17.62
CA ILE A 358 14.00 10.06 -16.33
C ILE A 358 15.49 10.37 -16.18
N THR A 359 15.80 11.47 -15.52
CA THR A 359 17.20 11.82 -15.22
C THR A 359 17.76 10.95 -14.08
N THR A 360 19.09 10.97 -13.90
CA THR A 360 19.76 10.25 -12.80
C THR A 360 19.26 10.73 -11.43
N GLU A 361 19.07 12.04 -11.29
CA GLU A 361 18.54 12.68 -10.07
C GLU A 361 17.12 12.22 -9.78
N GLN A 362 16.27 12.18 -10.82
CA GLN A 362 14.90 11.72 -10.69
C GLN A 362 14.84 10.25 -10.28
N ALA A 363 15.61 9.38 -10.95
CA ALA A 363 15.66 7.96 -10.60
C ALA A 363 16.13 7.74 -9.16
N ALA A 364 17.20 8.43 -8.74
CA ALA A 364 17.72 8.37 -7.39
C ALA A 364 16.70 8.92 -6.38
N GLY A 365 16.14 10.09 -6.64
CA GLY A 365 15.16 10.74 -5.78
C GLY A 365 13.92 9.87 -5.55
N ARG A 366 13.39 9.28 -6.61
CA ARG A 366 12.21 8.41 -6.53
C ARG A 366 12.52 7.10 -5.80
N MET A 367 13.64 6.45 -6.09
CA MET A 367 13.98 5.19 -5.42
C MET A 367 14.33 5.38 -3.94
N PHE A 368 15.11 6.41 -3.60
CA PHE A 368 15.44 6.72 -2.21
C PHE A 368 14.30 7.43 -1.47
N GLY A 369 13.32 8.02 -2.19
CA GLY A 369 12.06 8.53 -1.65
C GLY A 369 11.02 7.45 -1.33
N ARG A 370 11.25 6.17 -1.67
CA ARG A 370 10.33 5.04 -1.42
C ARG A 370 9.92 4.88 0.05
N TRP A 371 10.69 5.40 0.97
CA TRP A 371 10.33 5.38 2.39
C TRP A 371 9.04 6.17 2.73
N CYS A 372 8.50 6.97 1.81
CA CYS A 372 7.16 7.55 1.97
C CYS A 372 6.10 6.45 2.11
N GLN A 373 6.23 5.35 1.35
CA GLN A 373 5.36 4.19 1.47
C GLN A 373 5.60 3.44 2.79
N GLU A 374 6.84 3.35 3.27
CA GLU A 374 7.14 2.78 4.60
C GLU A 374 6.54 3.63 5.72
N ASN A 375 6.55 4.96 5.59
CA ASN A 375 5.87 5.87 6.51
C ASN A 375 4.36 5.70 6.47
N PHE A 376 3.76 5.52 5.27
CA PHE A 376 2.35 5.16 5.12
C PHE A 376 2.02 3.89 5.90
N PHE A 377 2.75 2.80 5.71
CA PHE A 377 2.51 1.56 6.46
C PHE A 377 2.64 1.75 7.96
N ARG A 378 3.70 2.43 8.40
CA ARG A 378 3.91 2.71 9.83
C ARG A 378 2.73 3.48 10.42
N TYR A 379 2.25 4.50 9.73
CA TYR A 379 1.12 5.30 10.16
C TYR A 379 -0.18 4.48 10.19
N MET A 380 -0.46 3.73 9.12
CA MET A 380 -1.66 2.91 9.02
C MET A 380 -1.71 1.79 10.07
N ILE A 381 -0.57 1.25 10.45
CA ILE A 381 -0.49 0.26 11.53
C ILE A 381 -0.72 0.92 12.90
N ALA A 382 -0.02 2.02 13.16
CA ALA A 382 -0.06 2.68 14.47
C ALA A 382 -1.42 3.31 14.76
N ASP A 383 -1.94 4.06 13.79
CA ASP A 383 -3.12 4.89 14.00
C ASP A 383 -4.42 4.21 13.54
N TYR A 384 -4.41 3.46 12.43
CA TYR A 384 -5.60 2.82 11.88
C TYR A 384 -5.69 1.32 12.21
N ASP A 385 -4.64 0.72 12.82
CA ASP A 385 -4.59 -0.70 13.18
C ASP A 385 -4.98 -1.62 12.01
N PHE A 386 -4.41 -1.33 10.85
CA PHE A 386 -4.83 -1.97 9.62
C PHE A 386 -4.36 -3.43 9.52
N ASP A 387 -3.49 -3.86 10.43
CA ASP A 387 -3.08 -5.26 10.59
C ASP A 387 -4.20 -6.16 11.14
N LYS A 388 -5.19 -5.59 11.87
CA LYS A 388 -6.21 -6.41 12.51
C LYS A 388 -7.22 -6.98 11.54
N MET A 389 -7.63 -8.18 11.85
CA MET A 389 -8.70 -8.88 11.16
C MET A 389 -10.06 -8.28 11.51
N ILE A 390 -10.94 -8.20 10.53
CA ILE A 390 -12.33 -7.75 10.68
C ILE A 390 -13.29 -8.92 10.46
N GLU A 391 -12.91 -9.83 9.58
CA GLU A 391 -13.64 -11.02 9.20
C GLU A 391 -12.76 -12.24 9.41
N TYR A 392 -13.31 -13.30 9.98
CA TYR A 392 -12.66 -14.60 10.18
C TYR A 392 -13.27 -15.68 9.29
N GLY A 393 -14.25 -15.33 8.45
CA GLY A 393 -14.83 -16.25 7.49
C GLY A 393 -13.79 -16.75 6.51
N VAL A 394 -13.88 -18.03 6.18
CA VAL A 394 -13.01 -18.69 5.21
C VAL A 394 -13.76 -18.97 3.92
N GLN A 395 -13.02 -19.03 2.82
CA GLN A 395 -13.50 -19.50 1.53
C GLN A 395 -12.53 -20.52 0.94
N ALA A 396 -13.10 -21.43 0.16
CA ALA A 396 -12.30 -22.41 -0.57
C ALA A 396 -11.49 -21.70 -1.65
N ILE A 397 -10.33 -22.28 -1.95
CA ILE A 397 -9.46 -21.86 -3.05
C ILE A 397 -9.66 -22.87 -4.18
N ASP A 398 -9.46 -22.45 -5.43
CA ASP A 398 -9.49 -23.36 -6.57
C ASP A 398 -8.53 -24.54 -6.35
N GLU A 399 -9.09 -25.75 -6.36
CA GLU A 399 -8.36 -26.99 -6.13
C GLU A 399 -7.24 -27.25 -7.17
N LYS A 400 -7.32 -26.64 -8.35
CA LYS A 400 -6.31 -26.72 -9.40
C LYS A 400 -5.08 -25.86 -9.13
N LYS A 401 -5.16 -24.95 -8.13
CA LYS A 401 -4.06 -24.04 -7.82
C LYS A 401 -2.83 -24.79 -7.34
N GLU A 402 -1.68 -24.49 -7.94
CA GLU A 402 -0.40 -25.06 -7.54
C GLU A 402 0.14 -24.41 -6.27
N VAL A 403 0.61 -25.23 -5.36
CA VAL A 403 1.27 -24.82 -4.11
C VAL A 403 2.58 -25.56 -3.95
N ILE A 404 3.47 -24.99 -3.14
CA ILE A 404 4.71 -25.71 -2.78
C ILE A 404 4.33 -26.89 -1.89
N ASN A 405 4.77 -28.09 -2.30
CA ASN A 405 4.56 -29.32 -1.53
C ASN A 405 5.09 -29.15 -0.09
N PRO A 406 4.26 -29.35 0.94
CA PRO A 406 4.68 -29.24 2.34
C PRO A 406 5.86 -30.15 2.70
N GLN A 407 5.89 -31.36 2.14
CA GLN A 407 6.99 -32.30 2.33
C GLN A 407 8.29 -31.74 1.73
N TYR A 408 8.26 -31.20 0.51
CA TYR A 408 9.41 -30.56 -0.11
C TYR A 408 9.91 -29.38 0.73
N ARG A 409 8.99 -28.56 1.25
CA ARG A 409 9.32 -27.40 2.13
C ARG A 409 10.01 -27.88 3.42
N LYS A 410 9.49 -28.94 4.05
CA LYS A 410 10.05 -29.54 5.27
C LYS A 410 11.48 -30.03 5.03
N LEU A 411 11.70 -30.81 3.96
CA LEU A 411 13.02 -31.31 3.58
C LEU A 411 14.01 -30.18 3.26
N ASN A 412 13.56 -29.16 2.53
CA ASN A 412 14.39 -28.00 2.21
C ASN A 412 14.81 -27.22 3.48
N HIS A 413 13.92 -27.10 4.46
CA HIS A 413 14.26 -26.50 5.76
C HIS A 413 15.28 -27.37 6.53
N GLN A 414 15.11 -28.69 6.54
CA GLN A 414 16.04 -29.59 7.18
C GLN A 414 17.43 -29.54 6.52
N LEU A 415 17.49 -29.49 5.19
CA LEU A 415 18.73 -29.31 4.42
C LEU A 415 19.45 -28.02 4.80
N LYS A 416 18.73 -26.89 4.86
CA LYS A 416 19.31 -25.62 5.28
C LYS A 416 19.88 -25.70 6.70
N LYS A 417 19.12 -26.24 7.64
CA LYS A 417 19.54 -26.41 9.03
C LYS A 417 20.77 -27.33 9.15
N GLN A 418 20.79 -28.39 8.35
CA GLN A 418 21.92 -29.33 8.33
C GLN A 418 23.18 -28.69 7.74
N LYS A 419 23.05 -27.89 6.66
CA LYS A 419 24.14 -27.09 6.10
C LYS A 419 24.71 -26.11 7.11
N GLU A 420 23.85 -25.35 7.81
CA GLU A 420 24.27 -24.41 8.86
C GLU A 420 25.01 -25.14 10.00
N LYS A 421 24.55 -26.35 10.38
CA LYS A 421 25.24 -27.17 11.37
C LYS A 421 26.63 -27.55 10.89
N THR A 422 26.78 -28.01 9.63
CA THR A 422 28.07 -28.36 9.04
C THR A 422 29.02 -27.17 9.06
N VAL A 423 28.60 -26.00 8.61
CA VAL A 423 29.42 -24.78 8.60
C VAL A 423 29.88 -24.40 10.01
N ARG A 424 29.01 -24.53 11.03
CA ARG A 424 29.40 -24.24 12.43
C ARG A 424 30.44 -25.27 12.95
N LEU A 425 30.35 -26.54 12.53
CA LEU A 425 31.33 -27.54 12.91
C LEU A 425 32.68 -27.30 12.20
N GLU A 426 32.64 -26.89 10.93
CA GLU A 426 33.84 -26.54 10.15
C GLU A 426 34.54 -25.30 10.74
N ALA A 427 33.79 -24.27 11.15
CA ALA A 427 34.37 -23.14 11.85
C ALA A 427 35.05 -23.51 13.16
N LYS A 428 34.42 -24.39 13.98
CA LYS A 428 35.04 -24.92 15.20
C LYS A 428 36.29 -25.73 14.90
N LEU A 429 36.34 -26.50 13.80
CA LEU A 429 37.52 -27.24 13.40
C LEU A 429 38.68 -26.30 13.09
N LEU A 430 38.42 -25.19 12.37
CA LEU A 430 39.42 -24.15 12.09
C LEU A 430 40.00 -23.55 13.37
N GLU A 431 39.15 -23.19 14.35
CA GLU A 431 39.60 -22.69 15.66
C GLU A 431 40.51 -23.70 16.40
N ILE A 432 40.18 -25.01 16.33
CA ILE A 432 41.01 -26.05 16.97
C ILE A 432 42.33 -26.24 16.23
N VAL A 433 42.34 -26.18 14.89
CA VAL A 433 43.58 -26.29 14.09
C VAL A 433 44.50 -25.07 14.35
N GLU A 434 43.96 -23.86 14.40
CA GLU A 434 44.71 -22.65 14.75
C GLU A 434 45.28 -22.77 16.17
N THR A 435 44.49 -23.23 17.13
CA THR A 435 44.93 -23.45 18.51
C THR A 435 46.02 -24.53 18.57
N ALA A 436 45.90 -25.60 17.78
CA ALA A 436 46.89 -26.68 17.73
C ALA A 436 48.26 -26.20 17.22
N MET A 437 48.28 -25.27 16.27
CA MET A 437 49.51 -24.63 15.78
C MET A 437 50.27 -23.83 16.84
N ALA A 438 49.55 -23.32 17.84
CA ALA A 438 50.10 -22.54 18.95
C ALA A 438 50.34 -23.38 20.25
N THR A 439 49.99 -24.68 20.25
CA THR A 439 49.99 -25.53 21.45
C THR A 439 51.33 -26.24 21.62
N PRO A 440 51.90 -26.33 22.88
CA PRO A 440 53.09 -27.10 23.16
C PRO A 440 52.93 -28.60 22.85
N VAL A 441 54.05 -29.29 22.49
CA VAL A 441 54.09 -30.66 21.95
C VAL A 441 53.44 -31.70 22.88
N ASP A 442 53.53 -31.51 24.15
CA ASP A 442 52.99 -32.42 25.20
C ASP A 442 51.45 -32.35 25.32
N GLN A 443 50.79 -31.32 24.81
CA GLN A 443 49.31 -31.20 24.80
C GLN A 443 48.67 -31.49 23.43
N LEU A 444 49.47 -31.65 22.40
CA LEU A 444 49.04 -31.97 21.03
C LEU A 444 48.15 -33.25 20.93
N PRO A 445 48.39 -34.37 21.68
CA PRO A 445 47.54 -35.56 21.58
C PRO A 445 46.08 -35.30 21.93
N LYS A 446 45.79 -34.46 22.95
CA LYS A 446 44.42 -34.14 23.36
C LYS A 446 43.70 -33.24 22.33
N THR A 447 44.44 -32.36 21.69
CA THR A 447 43.89 -31.48 20.64
C THR A 447 43.58 -32.29 19.38
N ARG A 448 44.44 -33.26 19.00
CA ARG A 448 44.21 -34.18 17.87
C ARG A 448 42.99 -35.08 18.05
N ILE A 449 42.74 -35.57 19.29
CA ILE A 449 41.52 -36.34 19.58
C ILE A 449 40.27 -35.48 19.31
N LYS A 450 40.25 -34.24 19.80
CA LYS A 450 39.14 -33.30 19.53
C LYS A 450 38.96 -33.01 18.04
N GLU A 451 40.05 -32.87 17.32
CA GLU A 451 40.06 -32.68 15.85
C GLU A 451 39.43 -33.90 15.15
N CYS A 452 39.84 -35.13 15.47
CA CYS A 452 39.26 -36.33 14.91
C CYS A 452 37.77 -36.47 15.21
N ASP A 453 37.33 -36.24 16.45
CA ASP A 453 35.92 -36.24 16.83
C ASP A 453 35.09 -35.20 16.05
N LEU A 454 35.66 -34.08 15.77
CA LEU A 454 34.99 -33.02 15.00
C LEU A 454 34.89 -33.39 13.52
N ILE A 455 35.95 -33.97 12.94
CA ILE A 455 35.95 -34.48 11.56
C ILE A 455 34.89 -35.57 11.38
N GLU A 456 34.77 -36.50 12.32
CA GLU A 456 33.71 -37.52 12.28
C GLU A 456 32.32 -36.88 12.32
N LYS A 457 32.07 -35.89 13.19
CA LYS A 457 30.82 -35.15 13.26
C LYS A 457 30.52 -34.36 11.98
N ILE A 458 31.53 -33.79 11.33
CA ILE A 458 31.40 -33.11 10.04
C ILE A 458 31.02 -34.11 8.95
N ASN A 459 31.71 -35.28 8.89
CA ASN A 459 31.41 -36.30 7.92
C ASN A 459 30.00 -36.88 8.08
N ALA A 460 29.59 -37.19 9.31
CA ALA A 460 28.22 -37.61 9.62
C ALA A 460 27.18 -36.53 9.24
N SER A 461 27.49 -35.26 9.46
CA SER A 461 26.64 -34.12 9.09
C SER A 461 26.52 -34.01 7.57
N ARG A 462 27.61 -34.17 6.83
CA ARG A 462 27.62 -34.18 5.34
C ARG A 462 26.86 -35.36 4.77
N SER A 463 27.01 -36.56 5.33
CA SER A 463 26.25 -37.75 4.93
C SER A 463 24.75 -37.53 5.11
N LYS A 464 24.35 -37.00 6.27
CA LYS A 464 22.93 -36.68 6.53
C LYS A 464 22.39 -35.60 5.59
N HIS A 465 23.20 -34.62 5.24
CA HIS A 465 22.82 -33.63 4.24
C HIS A 465 22.59 -34.26 2.86
N LYS A 466 23.45 -35.23 2.45
CA LYS A 466 23.32 -35.95 1.19
C LYS A 466 22.05 -36.81 1.15
N GLU A 467 21.74 -37.53 2.25
CA GLU A 467 20.50 -38.30 2.39
C GLU A 467 19.26 -37.40 2.21
N LEU A 468 19.19 -36.33 2.96
CA LEU A 468 18.07 -35.35 2.87
C LEU A 468 17.97 -34.71 1.49
N PHE A 469 19.10 -34.50 0.81
CA PHE A 469 19.13 -33.98 -0.56
C PHE A 469 18.49 -34.98 -1.53
N ASN A 470 18.90 -36.25 -1.47
CA ASN A 470 18.34 -37.32 -2.32
C ASN A 470 16.84 -37.53 -2.05
N GLU A 471 16.44 -37.51 -0.78
CA GLU A 471 15.02 -37.59 -0.41
C GLU A 471 14.22 -36.40 -1.00
N ARG A 472 14.77 -35.17 -0.96
CA ARG A 472 14.13 -34.01 -1.55
C ARG A 472 14.00 -34.09 -3.08
N GLU A 473 15.00 -34.63 -3.77
CA GLU A 473 14.96 -34.82 -5.23
C GLU A 473 13.86 -35.81 -5.67
N GLY A 474 13.50 -36.73 -4.81
CA GLY A 474 12.37 -37.66 -5.02
C GLY A 474 10.99 -37.02 -4.77
N VAL A 475 10.92 -35.78 -4.24
CA VAL A 475 9.65 -35.13 -3.91
C VAL A 475 9.35 -34.01 -4.90
N THR A 476 8.19 -34.07 -5.56
CA THR A 476 7.73 -33.04 -6.48
C THR A 476 7.61 -31.71 -5.75
N ARG A 477 8.25 -30.66 -6.29
CA ARG A 477 8.32 -29.32 -5.68
C ARG A 477 6.96 -28.64 -5.57
N LYS A 478 6.11 -28.79 -6.59
CA LYS A 478 4.77 -28.21 -6.67
C LYS A 478 3.74 -29.31 -6.79
N ILE A 479 2.63 -29.17 -6.11
CA ILE A 479 1.46 -30.03 -6.18
C ILE A 479 0.21 -29.16 -6.29
N THR A 480 -0.89 -29.73 -6.79
CA THR A 480 -2.17 -29.03 -6.75
C THR A 480 -2.74 -29.04 -5.33
N LEU A 481 -3.61 -28.08 -5.00
CA LEU A 481 -4.32 -28.07 -3.72
C LEU A 481 -5.13 -29.35 -3.51
N LYS A 482 -5.64 -29.94 -4.59
CA LYS A 482 -6.37 -31.22 -4.57
C LYS A 482 -5.50 -32.36 -4.02
N ASP A 483 -4.23 -32.38 -4.37
CA ASP A 483 -3.28 -33.44 -3.99
C ASP A 483 -2.70 -33.26 -2.58
N MET A 484 -3.03 -32.15 -1.91
CA MET A 484 -2.64 -31.95 -0.51
C MET A 484 -3.46 -32.84 0.42
N PRO A 485 -2.84 -33.39 1.49
CA PRO A 485 -3.59 -34.07 2.56
C PRO A 485 -4.69 -33.18 3.11
N GLY A 486 -5.92 -33.71 3.27
CA GLY A 486 -7.11 -32.93 3.61
C GLY A 486 -6.95 -32.00 4.81
N GLN A 487 -6.26 -32.46 5.88
CA GLN A 487 -5.99 -31.65 7.08
C GLN A 487 -4.97 -30.52 6.84
N GLN A 488 -4.18 -30.57 5.78
CA GLN A 488 -3.15 -29.58 5.44
C GLN A 488 -3.58 -28.66 4.29
N ARG A 489 -4.77 -28.88 3.70
CA ARG A 489 -5.26 -28.04 2.62
C ARG A 489 -5.38 -26.59 3.08
N TYR A 490 -4.83 -25.70 2.26
CA TYR A 490 -4.97 -24.28 2.49
C TYR A 490 -6.37 -23.83 2.11
N ASN A 491 -6.87 -22.86 2.85
CA ASN A 491 -8.01 -22.04 2.51
C ASN A 491 -7.59 -20.58 2.61
N GLN A 492 -8.47 -19.67 2.25
CA GLN A 492 -8.19 -18.24 2.39
C GLN A 492 -9.28 -17.56 3.20
N LEU A 493 -8.91 -16.49 3.86
CA LEU A 493 -9.87 -15.61 4.52
C LEU A 493 -10.69 -14.88 3.46
N LYS A 494 -11.97 -14.65 3.73
CA LYS A 494 -12.81 -13.81 2.87
C LYS A 494 -12.21 -12.41 2.79
N PRO A 495 -11.78 -11.92 1.60
CA PRO A 495 -11.07 -10.66 1.50
C PRO A 495 -11.98 -9.44 1.57
N GLU A 496 -13.26 -9.58 1.22
CA GLU A 496 -14.16 -8.48 0.90
C GLU A 496 -14.38 -7.51 2.07
N SER A 497 -14.72 -8.03 3.27
CA SER A 497 -14.90 -7.17 4.46
C SER A 497 -13.64 -6.41 4.81
N LYS A 498 -12.48 -7.06 4.69
CA LYS A 498 -11.20 -6.42 4.97
C LYS A 498 -10.86 -5.38 3.91
N MET A 499 -11.09 -5.68 2.65
CA MET A 499 -10.85 -4.77 1.53
C MET A 499 -11.75 -3.53 1.65
N LEU A 500 -13.04 -3.69 1.88
CA LEU A 500 -13.98 -2.58 2.10
C LEU A 500 -13.52 -1.67 3.25
N MET A 501 -13.14 -2.26 4.39
CA MET A 501 -12.66 -1.48 5.53
C MET A 501 -11.32 -0.79 5.24
N ASN A 502 -10.41 -1.42 4.51
CA ASN A 502 -9.17 -0.80 4.09
C ASN A 502 -9.43 0.38 3.14
N ILE A 503 -10.37 0.26 2.22
CA ILE A 503 -10.76 1.36 1.31
C ILE A 503 -11.32 2.55 2.10
N ILE A 504 -12.18 2.32 3.10
CA ILE A 504 -12.66 3.41 3.98
C ILE A 504 -11.47 4.07 4.70
N LYS A 505 -10.51 3.28 5.20
CA LYS A 505 -9.29 3.81 5.84
C LYS A 505 -8.40 4.56 4.85
N MET A 506 -8.33 4.14 3.57
CA MET A 506 -7.63 4.89 2.52
C MET A 506 -8.26 6.27 2.32
N ILE A 507 -9.59 6.34 2.22
CA ILE A 507 -10.33 7.61 2.13
C ILE A 507 -10.02 8.49 3.34
N CYS A 508 -10.06 7.95 4.55
CA CYS A 508 -9.74 8.67 5.77
C CYS A 508 -8.29 9.18 5.79
N TYR A 509 -7.33 8.36 5.40
CA TYR A 509 -5.92 8.74 5.32
C TYR A 509 -5.68 9.87 4.30
N ARG A 510 -6.32 9.79 3.12
CA ARG A 510 -6.27 10.85 2.10
C ARG A 510 -6.93 12.15 2.61
N ALA A 511 -8.07 12.06 3.28
CA ALA A 511 -8.75 13.20 3.90
C ALA A 511 -7.88 13.87 4.98
N GLU A 512 -7.26 13.08 5.87
CA GLU A 512 -6.30 13.60 6.85
C GLU A 512 -5.09 14.26 6.18
N THR A 513 -4.58 13.68 5.11
CA THR A 513 -3.44 14.24 4.39
C THR A 513 -3.81 15.59 3.74
N ALA A 514 -5.00 15.68 3.15
CA ALA A 514 -5.49 16.93 2.59
C ALA A 514 -5.58 18.03 3.66
N ILE A 515 -6.20 17.76 4.80
CA ILE A 515 -6.28 18.71 5.92
C ILE A 515 -4.88 19.05 6.47
N ALA A 516 -3.99 18.06 6.59
CA ALA A 516 -2.62 18.28 7.05
C ALA A 516 -1.84 19.23 6.12
N ASN A 517 -2.00 19.07 4.81
CA ASN A 517 -1.37 19.96 3.83
C ASN A 517 -1.90 21.41 3.94
N LEU A 518 -3.22 21.58 4.09
CA LEU A 518 -3.79 22.90 4.34
C LEU A 518 -3.24 23.56 5.62
N LEU A 519 -3.05 22.78 6.69
CA LEU A 519 -2.45 23.28 7.93
C LEU A 519 -0.99 23.74 7.74
N SER A 520 -0.23 23.09 6.85
CA SER A 520 1.13 23.53 6.51
C SER A 520 1.12 24.91 5.84
N GLU A 521 0.17 25.17 4.95
CA GLU A 521 -0.02 26.49 4.34
C GLU A 521 -0.36 27.58 5.39
N TYR A 522 -0.95 27.18 6.51
CA TYR A 522 -1.31 28.09 7.61
C TYR A 522 -0.23 28.19 8.69
N GLY A 523 0.98 27.72 8.42
CA GLY A 523 2.16 27.89 9.27
C GLY A 523 2.37 26.77 10.32
N VAL A 524 1.73 25.62 10.14
CA VAL A 524 2.07 24.41 10.91
C VAL A 524 3.22 23.70 10.22
N SER A 525 4.27 23.33 10.96
CA SER A 525 5.43 22.65 10.38
C SER A 525 5.08 21.24 9.87
N GLU A 526 5.80 20.77 8.84
CA GLU A 526 5.66 19.42 8.27
C GLU A 526 5.71 18.31 9.33
N ALA A 527 6.56 18.47 10.34
CA ALA A 527 6.70 17.51 11.43
C ALA A 527 5.48 17.47 12.37
N GLU A 528 4.72 18.56 12.46
CA GLU A 528 3.62 18.72 13.41
C GLU A 528 2.24 18.57 12.78
N LYS A 529 2.11 18.72 11.46
CA LYS A 529 0.81 18.81 10.77
C LYS A 529 -0.13 17.65 11.11
N ARG A 530 0.35 16.41 11.11
CA ARG A 530 -0.49 15.24 11.46
C ARG A 530 -0.86 15.19 12.94
N MET A 531 0.01 15.66 13.82
CA MET A 531 -0.30 15.79 15.24
C MET A 531 -1.42 16.82 15.45
N VAL A 532 -1.38 17.95 14.73
CA VAL A 532 -2.42 18.99 14.84
C VAL A 532 -3.74 18.47 14.29
N VAL A 533 -3.76 17.76 13.15
CA VAL A 533 -4.99 17.11 12.66
C VAL A 533 -5.56 16.17 13.71
N LYS A 534 -4.72 15.36 14.36
CA LYS A 534 -5.17 14.48 15.44
C LYS A 534 -5.74 15.25 16.62
N GLN A 535 -5.10 16.37 17.03
CA GLN A 535 -5.66 17.23 18.08
C GLN A 535 -7.02 17.81 17.69
N ILE A 536 -7.22 18.20 16.42
CA ILE A 536 -8.54 18.65 15.93
C ILE A 536 -9.56 17.53 16.08
N ILE A 537 -9.25 16.31 15.59
CA ILE A 537 -10.17 15.16 15.63
C ILE A 537 -10.55 14.78 17.06
N ASP A 538 -9.57 14.72 17.96
CA ASP A 538 -9.75 14.30 19.36
C ASP A 538 -10.41 15.36 20.22
N ASN A 539 -10.51 16.62 19.74
CA ASN A 539 -11.04 17.73 20.50
C ASN A 539 -12.58 17.73 20.52
N ASN A 540 -13.13 18.33 21.56
CA ASN A 540 -14.55 18.58 21.68
C ASN A 540 -14.99 19.69 20.72
N ALA A 541 -16.24 19.63 20.30
CA ALA A 541 -16.88 20.73 19.56
C ALA A 541 -18.33 20.89 19.98
N ASP A 542 -18.84 22.11 19.88
CA ASP A 542 -20.27 22.39 20.02
C ASP A 542 -20.95 22.17 18.67
N ILE A 543 -22.11 21.52 18.68
CA ILE A 543 -22.93 21.25 17.51
C ILE A 543 -24.24 22.03 17.66
N LEU A 544 -24.43 23.04 16.81
CA LEU A 544 -25.54 23.97 16.90
C LEU A 544 -26.32 23.99 15.58
N PRO A 545 -27.45 23.29 15.48
CA PRO A 545 -28.33 23.35 14.31
C PRO A 545 -29.17 24.64 14.34
N ASP A 546 -29.33 25.23 13.17
CA ASP A 546 -30.28 26.28 12.90
C ASP A 546 -31.22 25.81 11.77
N THR A 547 -32.40 25.39 12.16
CA THR A 547 -33.41 24.79 11.24
C THR A 547 -34.08 25.88 10.37
N GLU A 548 -34.12 27.14 10.80
CA GLU A 548 -34.71 28.22 10.04
C GLU A 548 -33.81 28.58 8.86
N ASN A 549 -32.50 28.69 9.08
CA ASN A 549 -31.51 29.01 8.06
C ASN A 549 -30.92 27.76 7.38
N ASN A 550 -31.30 26.55 7.76
CA ASN A 550 -30.73 25.30 7.29
C ASN A 550 -29.19 25.25 7.44
N THR A 551 -28.67 25.65 8.59
CA THR A 551 -27.23 25.61 8.88
C THR A 551 -26.92 24.73 10.08
N LEU A 552 -25.74 24.11 10.06
CA LEU A 552 -25.18 23.31 11.15
C LEU A 552 -23.82 23.90 11.52
N THR A 553 -23.79 24.64 12.63
CA THR A 553 -22.55 25.25 13.10
C THR A 553 -21.79 24.30 14.00
N ILE A 554 -20.51 24.06 13.65
CA ILE A 554 -19.57 23.23 14.42
C ILE A 554 -18.49 24.17 14.98
N THR A 555 -18.47 24.34 16.30
CA THR A 555 -17.50 25.21 16.97
C THR A 555 -16.46 24.36 17.69
N LEU A 556 -15.25 24.29 17.13
CA LEU A 556 -14.13 23.55 17.72
C LEU A 556 -13.61 24.25 18.97
N HIS A 557 -13.41 23.52 20.06
CA HIS A 557 -12.80 24.04 21.28
C HIS A 557 -11.30 24.33 21.08
N SER A 558 -10.70 25.12 21.98
CA SER A 558 -9.31 25.54 21.88
C SER A 558 -8.33 24.36 21.86
N LEU A 559 -7.36 24.43 20.97
CA LEU A 559 -6.25 23.48 20.89
C LEU A 559 -5.14 23.85 21.91
N SER A 560 -4.14 22.98 22.03
CA SER A 560 -3.08 23.07 23.05
C SER A 560 -2.16 24.30 22.92
N ALA A 561 -2.08 24.92 21.73
CA ALA A 561 -1.19 26.06 21.49
C ALA A 561 -1.87 27.17 20.67
N PRO A 562 -1.59 28.47 20.97
CA PRO A 562 -2.18 29.59 20.25
C PRO A 562 -1.93 29.56 18.73
N ARG A 563 -0.73 29.11 18.30
CA ARG A 563 -0.42 28.98 16.85
C ARG A 563 -1.31 27.95 16.17
N PHE A 564 -1.66 26.83 16.85
CA PHE A 564 -2.55 25.81 16.31
C PHE A 564 -4.00 26.32 16.25
N ASN A 565 -4.42 27.12 17.23
CA ASN A 565 -5.73 27.76 17.19
C ASN A 565 -5.86 28.72 16.01
N LYS A 566 -4.82 29.51 15.70
CA LYS A 566 -4.80 30.38 14.51
C LYS A 566 -4.89 29.57 13.21
N ALA A 567 -4.16 28.49 13.11
CA ALA A 567 -4.23 27.60 11.95
C ALA A 567 -5.61 26.94 11.82
N ALA A 568 -6.18 26.45 12.93
CA ALA A 568 -7.53 25.88 12.97
C ALA A 568 -8.61 26.91 12.61
N GLN A 569 -8.45 28.18 12.99
CA GLN A 569 -9.36 29.25 12.62
C GLN A 569 -9.35 29.52 11.10
N LYS A 570 -8.17 29.57 10.49
CA LYS A 570 -8.05 29.69 9.02
C LYS A 570 -8.66 28.48 8.30
N LEU A 571 -8.37 27.28 8.82
CA LEU A 571 -8.98 26.04 8.32
C LEU A 571 -10.51 26.12 8.41
N ALA A 572 -11.08 26.54 9.53
CA ALA A 572 -12.53 26.67 9.73
C ALA A 572 -13.16 27.64 8.71
N GLN A 573 -12.50 28.78 8.43
CA GLN A 573 -12.93 29.72 7.40
C GLN A 573 -12.94 29.07 6.02
N LEU A 574 -11.88 28.37 5.65
CA LEU A 574 -11.79 27.67 4.37
C LEU A 574 -12.87 26.57 4.26
N LEU A 575 -13.03 25.74 5.30
CA LEU A 575 -14.04 24.67 5.29
C LEU A 575 -15.46 25.23 5.17
N THR A 576 -15.75 26.38 5.78
CA THR A 576 -17.04 27.07 5.64
C THR A 576 -17.28 27.53 4.19
N SER A 577 -16.23 27.97 3.48
CA SER A 577 -16.34 28.41 2.08
C SER A 577 -16.49 27.26 1.08
N THR A 578 -16.32 26.00 1.50
CA THR A 578 -16.55 24.83 0.64
C THR A 578 -18.02 24.54 0.37
N ASP A 579 -18.94 25.24 1.03
CA ASP A 579 -20.38 25.05 0.91
C ASP A 579 -20.85 23.59 1.11
N THR A 580 -20.17 22.88 2.01
CA THR A 580 -20.47 21.48 2.29
C THR A 580 -21.80 21.34 3.04
N PHE A 581 -22.64 20.41 2.59
CA PHE A 581 -23.88 20.02 3.29
C PHE A 581 -23.66 18.71 4.06
N PHE A 582 -24.27 18.62 5.24
CA PHE A 582 -24.25 17.34 5.95
C PHE A 582 -25.09 16.30 5.18
N PRO A 583 -24.56 15.06 4.95
CA PRO A 583 -25.23 14.05 4.15
C PRO A 583 -26.66 13.76 4.59
N ASN A 584 -27.58 13.55 3.65
CA ASN A 584 -29.01 13.35 3.85
C ASN A 584 -29.75 14.48 4.60
N THR A 585 -29.19 15.68 4.62
CA THR A 585 -29.84 16.88 5.15
C THR A 585 -29.76 18.03 4.15
N LYS A 586 -30.49 19.11 4.46
CA LYS A 586 -30.34 20.41 3.76
C LYS A 586 -29.44 21.36 4.55
N MET A 587 -28.79 20.88 5.63
CA MET A 587 -28.00 21.73 6.50
C MET A 587 -26.63 22.00 5.92
N LYS A 588 -26.34 23.24 5.59
CA LYS A 588 -25.01 23.73 5.22
C LYS A 588 -24.13 23.79 6.46
N MET A 589 -22.94 23.22 6.40
CA MET A 589 -22.01 23.21 7.52
C MET A 589 -21.25 24.53 7.63
N ILE A 590 -21.21 25.07 8.83
CA ILE A 590 -20.45 26.27 9.20
C ILE A 590 -19.43 25.87 10.26
N PHE A 591 -18.17 26.14 10.00
CA PHE A 591 -17.08 25.80 10.91
C PHE A 591 -16.57 27.04 11.63
N LYS A 592 -16.43 26.95 12.94
CA LYS A 592 -15.90 28.00 13.82
C LYS A 592 -14.91 27.40 14.82
N THR A 593 -14.13 28.25 15.45
CA THR A 593 -13.32 27.92 16.63
C THR A 593 -13.78 28.82 17.77
N THR A 594 -13.67 28.37 19.01
CA THR A 594 -13.87 29.23 20.17
C THR A 594 -12.92 30.42 20.09
N ALA A 595 -13.39 31.60 20.48
CA ALA A 595 -12.55 32.80 20.51
C ALA A 595 -11.31 32.56 21.36
N LEU A 596 -10.15 33.05 20.88
CA LEU A 596 -8.88 33.02 21.61
C LEU A 596 -8.92 33.89 22.84
#